data_a65c6c4ce1859b663f2050052ced3321
#
_entry.id   a65c6c4ce1859b663f2050052ced3321
#
_cell.length_a   1.000
_cell.length_b   1.000
_cell.length_c   1.000
_cell.angle_alpha   90.00
_cell.angle_beta   90.00
_cell.angle_gamma   90.00
#
_symmetry.space_group_name_H-M   'P 1'
#
loop_
_entity.id
_entity.type
_entity.pdbx_description
1 polymer ?
#
loop_
_entity_poly.entity_id
_entity_poly.type
_entity_poly.pdbx_seq_one_letter_code
_entity_poly.pdbx_strand_id
1 'polypeptide(L)'
;MLAFAQVLEEELENLNQNIEETPVKGKDERKTQRRKLKKVLRKVKEDFSIRAEKYENYQETFEGRNSFSKTDPDATFMRMKEDHMKNGQLKAAYNLQIATENQFVLHYDVFSNPTDTKTLLPFLETYPHDLKTVAADAGYGSEENLLRLDEKEVNHLIKYAMFDKEQKRGYKQSARNLANWHYDNKEDSYTHPDGWYYRFHHTKHQKTQTDFQQEIKIYYTDEPESAPQKGLYMNKGYQNLKVKEC
;
A
#
# COMPACT_ATOMS: atom_id res chain seq x y z
N MET A 1 -25.97 -6.61 5.84
CA MET A 1 -26.74 -6.36 7.10
C MET A 1 -28.26 -6.48 6.91
N LEU A 2 -28.84 -5.89 5.86
CA LEU A 2 -30.28 -5.97 5.58
C LEU A 2 -30.80 -7.40 5.44
N ALA A 3 -30.12 -8.27 4.68
CA ALA A 3 -30.50 -9.67 4.53
C ALA A 3 -30.52 -10.44 5.86
N PHE A 4 -29.60 -10.14 6.78
CA PHE A 4 -29.58 -10.76 8.12
C PHE A 4 -30.76 -10.27 8.99
N ALA A 5 -31.13 -9.00 8.86
CA ALA A 5 -32.31 -8.48 9.55
C ALA A 5 -33.60 -9.15 9.06
N GLN A 6 -33.74 -9.41 7.75
CA GLN A 6 -34.86 -10.13 7.17
C GLN A 6 -35.00 -11.55 7.71
N VAL A 7 -33.91 -12.30 7.79
CA VAL A 7 -33.90 -13.65 8.38
C VAL A 7 -34.37 -13.63 9.84
N LEU A 8 -33.90 -12.65 10.64
CA LEU A 8 -34.35 -12.51 12.02
C LEU A 8 -35.82 -12.11 12.14
N GLU A 9 -36.37 -11.36 11.18
CA GLU A 9 -37.79 -11.01 11.11
C GLU A 9 -38.64 -12.24 10.79
N GLU A 10 -38.24 -13.06 9.83
CA GLU A 10 -38.90 -14.31 9.48
C GLU A 10 -38.91 -15.30 10.65
N GLU A 11 -37.79 -15.47 11.35
CA GLU A 11 -37.71 -16.29 12.55
C GLU A 11 -38.65 -15.77 13.67
N LEU A 12 -38.68 -14.45 13.82
CA LEU A 12 -39.54 -13.82 14.83
C LEU A 12 -41.04 -14.01 14.51
N GLU A 13 -41.42 -13.94 13.25
CA GLU A 13 -42.78 -14.13 12.76
C GLU A 13 -43.22 -15.58 12.94
N ASN A 14 -42.37 -16.55 12.57
CA ASN A 14 -42.56 -17.98 12.81
C ASN A 14 -42.74 -18.28 14.31
N LEU A 15 -41.95 -17.69 15.18
CA LEU A 15 -42.08 -17.83 16.64
C LEU A 15 -43.36 -17.22 17.16
N ASN A 16 -43.84 -16.10 16.61
CA ASN A 16 -45.10 -15.49 16.99
C ASN A 16 -46.29 -16.40 16.63
N GLN A 17 -46.28 -16.94 15.39
CA GLN A 17 -47.33 -17.88 14.95
C GLN A 17 -47.37 -19.13 15.83
N ASN A 18 -46.25 -19.74 16.14
CA ASN A 18 -46.14 -20.92 17.01
C ASN A 18 -46.62 -20.64 18.45
N ILE A 19 -46.47 -19.41 18.97
CA ILE A 19 -46.95 -19.03 20.30
C ILE A 19 -48.45 -18.80 20.28
N GLU A 20 -49.04 -18.32 19.18
CA GLU A 20 -50.47 -18.09 18.99
C GLU A 20 -51.22 -19.40 18.78
N GLU A 21 -50.66 -20.32 18.00
CA GLU A 21 -51.29 -21.63 17.74
C GLU A 21 -51.31 -22.54 18.96
N THR A 22 -50.28 -22.48 19.80
CA THR A 22 -50.21 -23.28 21.03
C THR A 22 -49.87 -22.44 22.25
N PRO A 23 -50.89 -21.76 22.82
CA PRO A 23 -50.68 -20.87 23.97
C PRO A 23 -50.41 -21.66 25.26
N VAL A 24 -49.25 -21.38 25.89
CA VAL A 24 -48.87 -21.99 27.19
C VAL A 24 -49.03 -20.96 28.30
N LYS A 25 -49.71 -21.36 29.39
CA LYS A 25 -49.81 -20.57 30.63
C LYS A 25 -48.54 -20.78 31.47
N GLY A 26 -47.76 -19.70 31.69
CA GLY A 26 -46.58 -19.72 32.53
C GLY A 26 -45.27 -19.44 31.80
N LYS A 27 -44.16 -19.96 32.35
CA LYS A 27 -42.82 -19.83 31.71
C LYS A 27 -42.77 -20.66 30.45
N ASP A 28 -42.59 -19.99 29.32
CA ASP A 28 -42.44 -20.59 28.00
C ASP A 28 -41.08 -20.16 27.39
N GLU A 29 -40.32 -21.16 26.97
CA GLU A 29 -39.00 -20.94 26.37
C GLU A 29 -39.07 -20.15 25.06
N ARG A 30 -40.15 -20.38 24.27
CA ARG A 30 -40.45 -19.62 23.03
C ARG A 30 -40.64 -18.14 23.30
N LYS A 31 -41.31 -17.75 24.39
CA LYS A 31 -41.46 -16.34 24.80
C LYS A 31 -40.10 -15.71 25.18
N THR A 32 -39.23 -16.50 25.77
CA THR A 32 -37.87 -16.05 26.12
C THR A 32 -36.99 -15.87 24.86
N GLN A 33 -37.06 -16.82 23.92
CA GLN A 33 -36.41 -16.71 22.61
C GLN A 33 -36.92 -15.50 21.82
N ARG A 34 -38.23 -15.30 21.77
CA ARG A 34 -38.84 -14.12 21.13
C ARG A 34 -38.29 -12.80 21.69
N ARG A 35 -38.13 -12.71 23.00
CA ARG A 35 -37.56 -11.49 23.63
C ARG A 35 -36.12 -11.28 23.25
N LYS A 36 -35.33 -12.36 23.20
CA LYS A 36 -33.92 -12.30 22.76
C LYS A 36 -33.82 -11.86 21.28
N LEU A 37 -34.58 -12.47 20.39
CA LEU A 37 -34.63 -12.13 18.97
C LEU A 37 -35.07 -10.66 18.75
N LYS A 38 -36.11 -10.19 19.40
CA LYS A 38 -36.53 -8.78 19.34
C LYS A 38 -35.42 -7.82 19.77
N LYS A 39 -34.64 -8.18 20.82
CA LYS A 39 -33.52 -7.37 21.29
C LYS A 39 -32.39 -7.35 20.28
N VAL A 40 -32.06 -8.49 19.64
CA VAL A 40 -31.04 -8.60 18.62
C VAL A 40 -31.47 -7.81 17.38
N LEU A 41 -32.69 -8.03 16.89
CA LEU A 41 -33.23 -7.34 15.72
C LEU A 41 -33.19 -5.81 15.88
N ARG A 42 -33.60 -5.32 17.07
CA ARG A 42 -33.50 -3.90 17.38
C ARG A 42 -32.07 -3.38 17.28
N LYS A 43 -31.09 -4.10 17.87
CA LYS A 43 -29.67 -3.72 17.77
C LYS A 43 -29.16 -3.73 16.32
N VAL A 44 -29.56 -4.72 15.53
CA VAL A 44 -29.17 -4.79 14.12
C VAL A 44 -29.72 -3.59 13.34
N LYS A 45 -30.99 -3.25 13.55
CA LYS A 45 -31.63 -2.14 12.82
C LYS A 45 -31.18 -0.76 13.30
N GLU A 46 -31.14 -0.54 14.61
CA GLU A 46 -30.91 0.78 15.19
C GLU A 46 -29.42 1.14 15.31
N ASP A 47 -28.52 0.16 15.44
CA ASP A 47 -27.10 0.41 15.66
C ASP A 47 -26.22 -0.14 14.52
N PHE A 48 -26.32 -1.43 14.24
CA PHE A 48 -25.37 -2.08 13.33
C PHE A 48 -25.57 -1.68 11.86
N SER A 49 -26.82 -1.49 11.42
CA SER A 49 -27.10 -1.04 10.05
C SER A 49 -26.60 0.37 9.80
N ILE A 50 -26.81 1.27 10.76
CA ILE A 50 -26.34 2.67 10.66
C ILE A 50 -24.81 2.72 10.65
N ARG A 51 -24.17 1.89 11.47
CA ARG A 51 -22.69 1.81 11.47
C ARG A 51 -22.15 1.21 10.19
N ALA A 52 -22.80 0.19 9.63
CA ALA A 52 -22.38 -0.42 8.38
C ALA A 52 -22.43 0.58 7.23
N GLU A 53 -23.53 1.31 7.08
CA GLU A 53 -23.67 2.38 6.09
C GLU A 53 -22.59 3.46 6.26
N LYS A 54 -22.32 3.88 7.49
CA LYS A 54 -21.25 4.83 7.77
C LYS A 54 -19.87 4.30 7.38
N TYR A 55 -19.61 3.01 7.59
CA TYR A 55 -18.33 2.41 7.21
C TYR A 55 -18.21 2.22 5.69
N GLU A 56 -19.29 1.92 5.00
CA GLU A 56 -19.35 1.89 3.53
C GLU A 56 -19.03 3.27 2.95
N ASN A 57 -19.66 4.32 3.44
CA ASN A 57 -19.35 5.70 3.05
C ASN A 57 -17.89 6.08 3.33
N TYR A 58 -17.32 5.62 4.45
CA TYR A 58 -15.89 5.84 4.72
C TYR A 58 -14.99 5.07 3.75
N GLN A 59 -15.35 3.84 3.38
CA GLN A 59 -14.61 3.08 2.39
C GLN A 59 -14.62 3.74 1.01
N GLU A 60 -15.73 4.28 0.59
CA GLU A 60 -15.82 5.08 -0.64
C GLU A 60 -14.94 6.33 -0.57
N THR A 61 -14.97 7.06 0.56
CA THR A 61 -14.14 8.24 0.77
C THR A 61 -12.64 7.93 0.76
N PHE A 62 -12.22 6.73 1.12
CA PHE A 62 -10.80 6.37 1.09
C PHE A 62 -10.19 6.40 -0.32
N GLU A 63 -10.91 6.00 -1.36
CA GLU A 63 -10.43 6.00 -2.76
C GLU A 63 -9.01 5.43 -2.93
N GLY A 64 -8.71 4.34 -2.23
CA GLY A 64 -7.37 3.72 -2.23
C GLY A 64 -6.30 4.42 -1.36
N ARG A 65 -6.65 5.47 -0.65
CA ARG A 65 -5.81 6.15 0.35
C ARG A 65 -5.82 5.39 1.68
N ASN A 66 -4.78 5.57 2.49
CA ASN A 66 -4.70 4.95 3.82
C ASN A 66 -5.40 5.78 4.92
N SER A 67 -5.73 7.02 4.64
CA SER A 67 -6.37 7.94 5.59
C SER A 67 -7.06 9.10 4.89
N PHE A 68 -8.03 9.70 5.53
CA PHE A 68 -8.63 10.97 5.15
C PHE A 68 -9.00 11.78 6.40
N SER A 69 -9.18 13.08 6.26
CA SER A 69 -9.64 13.95 7.35
C SER A 69 -11.17 14.02 7.35
N LYS A 70 -11.78 13.92 8.53
CA LYS A 70 -13.26 14.05 8.66
C LYS A 70 -13.79 15.45 8.36
N THR A 71 -12.94 16.45 8.50
CA THR A 71 -13.28 17.86 8.23
C THR A 71 -13.02 18.26 6.79
N ASP A 72 -12.13 17.54 6.13
CA ASP A 72 -11.77 17.72 4.73
C ASP A 72 -11.48 16.33 4.12
N PRO A 73 -12.51 15.68 3.56
CA PRO A 73 -12.39 14.30 3.07
C PRO A 73 -11.33 14.11 1.97
N ASP A 74 -11.02 15.14 1.22
CA ASP A 74 -10.02 15.08 0.14
C ASP A 74 -8.59 15.14 0.68
N ALA A 75 -8.38 15.70 1.86
CA ALA A 75 -7.07 15.77 2.50
C ALA A 75 -6.64 14.44 3.09
N THR A 76 -5.36 14.11 2.90
CA THR A 76 -4.74 12.90 3.46
C THR A 76 -3.79 13.27 4.60
N PHE A 77 -3.73 12.44 5.63
CA PHE A 77 -2.77 12.63 6.71
C PHE A 77 -1.36 12.29 6.24
N MET A 78 -0.48 13.29 6.24
CA MET A 78 0.91 13.16 5.81
C MET A 78 1.87 13.87 6.74
N ARG A 79 3.14 13.47 6.71
CA ARG A 79 4.22 14.10 7.46
C ARG A 79 4.63 15.38 6.73
N MET A 80 4.59 16.50 7.45
CA MET A 80 5.04 17.78 6.90
C MET A 80 6.57 17.85 6.87
N LYS A 81 7.13 18.51 5.84
CA LYS A 81 8.58 18.77 5.74
C LYS A 81 9.07 19.59 6.93
N GLU A 82 8.30 20.60 7.33
CA GLU A 82 8.58 21.46 8.47
C GLU A 82 7.83 20.95 9.71
N ASP A 83 8.46 20.06 10.44
CA ASP A 83 7.99 19.60 11.74
C ASP A 83 8.77 20.34 12.84
N HIS A 84 8.32 21.55 13.18
CA HIS A 84 8.94 22.38 14.22
C HIS A 84 9.00 21.69 15.58
N MET A 85 8.02 20.84 15.88
CA MET A 85 7.96 20.10 17.13
C MET A 85 8.82 18.83 17.14
N LYS A 86 9.30 18.40 15.97
CA LYS A 86 10.08 17.16 15.74
C LYS A 86 9.42 15.90 16.34
N ASN A 87 8.10 15.90 16.43
CA ASN A 87 7.34 14.79 17.02
C ASN A 87 6.80 13.80 15.96
N GLY A 88 7.02 14.06 14.68
CA GLY A 88 6.57 13.22 13.58
C GLY A 88 5.05 13.19 13.41
N GLN A 89 4.33 14.19 13.92
CA GLN A 89 2.88 14.26 13.83
C GLN A 89 2.42 14.36 12.39
N LEU A 90 1.43 13.56 12.05
CA LEU A 90 0.73 13.63 10.75
C LEU A 90 -0.29 14.77 10.80
N LYS A 91 -0.37 15.54 9.72
CA LYS A 91 -1.37 16.59 9.52
C LYS A 91 -2.16 16.32 8.24
N ALA A 92 -3.44 16.66 8.24
CA ALA A 92 -4.24 16.67 7.04
C ALA A 92 -3.69 17.73 6.08
N ALA A 93 -3.29 17.30 4.88
CA ALA A 93 -2.61 18.15 3.92
C ALA A 93 -2.73 17.59 2.50
N TYR A 94 -2.29 18.39 1.55
CA TYR A 94 -2.19 18.04 0.14
C TYR A 94 -0.74 18.07 -0.32
N ASN A 95 -0.44 17.31 -1.35
CA ASN A 95 0.84 17.31 -2.03
C ASN A 95 0.72 18.22 -3.27
N LEU A 96 1.34 19.38 -3.22
CA LEU A 96 1.37 20.34 -4.33
C LEU A 96 2.55 20.03 -5.24
N GLN A 97 2.27 19.76 -6.51
CA GLN A 97 3.26 19.57 -7.57
C GLN A 97 3.37 20.83 -8.41
N ILE A 98 4.59 21.23 -8.74
CA ILE A 98 4.83 22.45 -9.53
C ILE A 98 5.91 22.15 -10.58
N ALA A 99 5.60 22.40 -11.84
CA ALA A 99 6.58 22.40 -12.94
C ALA A 99 7.06 23.82 -13.20
N THR A 100 8.35 23.98 -13.32
CA THR A 100 8.99 25.27 -13.60
C THR A 100 10.00 25.17 -14.73
N GLU A 101 10.11 26.21 -15.54
CA GLU A 101 11.16 26.40 -16.53
C GLU A 101 11.57 27.87 -16.57
N ASN A 102 12.86 28.14 -16.64
CA ASN A 102 13.39 29.52 -16.71
C ASN A 102 12.81 30.46 -15.65
N GLN A 103 12.57 29.97 -14.42
CA GLN A 103 11.96 30.70 -13.30
C GLN A 103 10.46 31.00 -13.44
N PHE A 104 9.79 30.50 -14.48
CA PHE A 104 8.34 30.60 -14.63
C PHE A 104 7.69 29.29 -14.15
N VAL A 105 6.52 29.42 -13.51
CA VAL A 105 5.66 28.28 -13.21
C VAL A 105 4.86 27.97 -14.48
N LEU A 106 5.10 26.76 -15.03
CA LEU A 106 4.43 26.31 -16.24
C LEU A 106 3.13 25.55 -15.95
N HIS A 107 3.14 24.80 -14.85
CA HIS A 107 2.00 23.96 -14.47
C HIS A 107 2.04 23.70 -12.96
N TYR A 108 0.87 23.50 -12.37
CA TYR A 108 0.74 23.02 -11.00
C TYR A 108 -0.48 22.13 -10.87
N ASP A 109 -0.42 21.21 -9.93
CA ASP A 109 -1.55 20.34 -9.58
C ASP A 109 -1.47 19.93 -8.11
N VAL A 110 -2.60 19.50 -7.54
CA VAL A 110 -2.76 19.20 -6.13
C VAL A 110 -3.23 17.76 -5.96
N PHE A 111 -2.47 16.97 -5.21
CA PHE A 111 -2.73 15.56 -5.00
C PHE A 111 -2.99 15.24 -3.53
N SER A 112 -3.88 14.30 -3.29
CA SER A 112 -4.11 13.72 -1.97
C SER A 112 -3.06 12.63 -1.60
N ASN A 113 -2.23 12.20 -2.55
CA ASN A 113 -1.16 11.22 -2.31
C ASN A 113 0.02 11.85 -1.56
N PRO A 114 0.46 11.27 -0.43
CA PRO A 114 1.55 11.85 0.37
C PRO A 114 2.95 11.60 -0.19
N THR A 115 3.09 10.80 -1.27
CA THR A 115 4.37 10.44 -1.88
C THR A 115 4.45 10.91 -3.31
N ASP A 116 5.58 11.50 -3.68
CA ASP A 116 5.82 12.06 -5.01
C ASP A 116 5.90 10.99 -6.12
N THR A 117 6.29 9.77 -5.76
CA THR A 117 6.34 8.64 -6.70
C THR A 117 5.03 8.37 -7.44
N LYS A 118 3.90 8.60 -6.79
CA LYS A 118 2.56 8.34 -7.38
C LYS A 118 1.97 9.57 -8.08
N THR A 119 2.57 10.73 -7.93
CA THR A 119 2.02 11.98 -8.47
C THR A 119 2.65 12.36 -9.81
N LEU A 120 3.83 11.84 -10.15
CA LEU A 120 4.54 12.24 -11.35
C LEU A 120 3.74 11.97 -12.63
N LEU A 121 3.30 10.74 -12.84
CA LEU A 121 2.58 10.36 -14.07
C LEU A 121 1.26 11.10 -14.21
N PRO A 122 0.36 11.14 -13.21
CA PRO A 122 -0.86 11.94 -13.29
C PRO A 122 -0.58 13.43 -13.52
N PHE A 123 0.46 13.98 -12.88
CA PHE A 123 0.85 15.39 -13.08
C PHE A 123 1.31 15.67 -14.51
N LEU A 124 2.06 14.76 -15.13
CA LEU A 124 2.50 14.90 -16.52
C LEU A 124 1.36 14.67 -17.52
N GLU A 125 0.34 13.91 -17.16
CA GLU A 125 -0.85 13.73 -18.00
C GLU A 125 -1.72 14.99 -18.08
N THR A 126 -1.73 15.79 -17.04
CA THR A 126 -2.45 17.09 -17.02
C THR A 126 -1.63 18.23 -17.63
N TYR A 127 -0.33 18.02 -17.92
CA TYR A 127 0.52 19.03 -18.52
C TYR A 127 0.09 19.33 -19.97
N PRO A 128 -0.20 20.61 -20.32
CA PRO A 128 -0.90 20.94 -21.57
C PRO A 128 0.01 21.03 -22.82
N HIS A 129 1.32 20.84 -22.67
CA HIS A 129 2.29 21.00 -23.76
C HIS A 129 3.12 19.75 -24.00
N ASP A 130 3.75 19.67 -25.17
CA ASP A 130 4.70 18.60 -25.48
C ASP A 130 5.92 18.64 -24.56
N LEU A 131 6.18 17.53 -23.89
CA LEU A 131 7.25 17.39 -22.93
C LEU A 131 8.45 16.73 -23.59
N LYS A 132 9.59 17.42 -23.64
CA LYS A 132 10.84 16.88 -24.20
C LYS A 132 11.78 16.33 -23.13
N THR A 133 11.87 17.04 -22.01
CA THR A 133 12.79 16.70 -20.93
C THR A 133 12.17 17.02 -19.59
N VAL A 134 12.32 16.10 -18.63
CA VAL A 134 11.91 16.26 -17.23
C VAL A 134 13.11 16.13 -16.32
N ALA A 135 13.31 17.09 -15.43
CA ALA A 135 14.24 16.96 -14.30
C ALA A 135 13.42 16.95 -13.00
N ALA A 136 13.61 15.93 -12.17
CA ALA A 136 12.91 15.81 -10.91
C ALA A 136 13.83 15.23 -9.80
N ASP A 137 13.41 15.41 -8.54
CA ASP A 137 14.20 14.93 -7.43
C ASP A 137 14.05 13.40 -7.22
N ALA A 138 14.80 12.86 -6.26
CA ALA A 138 14.80 11.42 -5.98
C ALA A 138 13.44 10.88 -5.46
N GLY A 139 12.55 11.76 -4.97
CA GLY A 139 11.22 11.39 -4.50
C GLY A 139 10.31 10.86 -5.60
N TYR A 140 10.58 11.25 -6.85
CA TYR A 140 9.83 10.80 -8.04
C TYR A 140 10.38 9.51 -8.65
N GLY A 141 11.58 9.07 -8.22
CA GLY A 141 12.27 7.90 -8.78
C GLY A 141 11.56 6.61 -8.44
N SER A 142 10.93 5.98 -9.45
CA SER A 142 10.42 4.62 -9.39
C SER A 142 10.62 3.93 -10.72
N GLU A 143 10.71 2.62 -10.71
CA GLU A 143 10.81 1.79 -11.91
C GLU A 143 9.65 2.09 -12.90
N GLU A 144 8.42 2.18 -12.40
CA GLU A 144 7.25 2.51 -13.18
C GLU A 144 7.34 3.89 -13.84
N ASN A 145 7.76 4.93 -13.09
CA ASN A 145 7.88 6.28 -13.62
C ASN A 145 8.94 6.37 -14.72
N LEU A 146 10.10 5.73 -14.51
CA LEU A 146 11.18 5.72 -15.49
C LEU A 146 10.75 5.00 -16.78
N LEU A 147 10.19 3.80 -16.68
CA LEU A 147 9.72 3.06 -17.84
C LEU A 147 8.62 3.80 -18.61
N ARG A 148 7.69 4.46 -17.91
CA ARG A 148 6.65 5.27 -18.56
C ARG A 148 7.20 6.50 -19.29
N LEU A 149 8.25 7.12 -18.75
CA LEU A 149 8.92 8.23 -19.43
C LEU A 149 9.69 7.74 -20.66
N ASP A 150 10.34 6.58 -20.59
CA ASP A 150 11.00 5.94 -21.73
C ASP A 150 10.00 5.56 -22.83
N GLU A 151 8.86 4.96 -22.47
CA GLU A 151 7.78 4.64 -23.42
C GLU A 151 7.21 5.88 -24.15
N LYS A 152 7.21 7.03 -23.48
CA LYS A 152 6.80 8.31 -24.05
C LYS A 152 7.91 9.05 -24.77
N GLU A 153 9.10 8.48 -24.88
CA GLU A 153 10.31 9.07 -25.47
C GLU A 153 10.69 10.44 -24.83
N VAL A 154 10.38 10.61 -23.53
CA VAL A 154 10.71 11.80 -22.76
C VAL A 154 12.09 11.63 -22.12
N ASN A 155 13.04 12.51 -22.45
CA ASN A 155 14.31 12.55 -21.74
C ASN A 155 14.08 12.88 -20.27
N HIS A 156 14.68 12.11 -19.36
CA HIS A 156 14.47 12.35 -17.94
C HIS A 156 15.78 12.36 -17.17
N LEU A 157 15.83 13.24 -16.17
CA LEU A 157 16.91 13.33 -15.19
C LEU A 157 16.29 13.25 -13.79
N ILE A 158 16.14 12.04 -13.28
CA ILE A 158 15.60 11.78 -11.95
C ILE A 158 16.72 11.18 -11.12
N LYS A 159 17.01 11.83 -9.98
CA LYS A 159 18.07 11.35 -9.09
C LYS A 159 17.71 9.98 -8.52
N TYR A 160 18.62 9.03 -8.65
CA TYR A 160 18.46 7.71 -8.03
C TYR A 160 18.41 7.83 -6.50
N ALA A 161 17.37 7.24 -5.87
CA ALA A 161 17.08 7.40 -4.45
C ALA A 161 18.23 6.95 -3.51
N MET A 162 19.03 5.98 -3.94
CA MET A 162 20.16 5.46 -3.16
C MET A 162 21.48 6.15 -3.46
N PHE A 163 21.53 7.07 -4.44
CA PHE A 163 22.78 7.71 -4.90
C PHE A 163 23.64 8.25 -3.76
N ASP A 164 23.07 9.08 -2.87
CA ASP A 164 23.84 9.68 -1.77
C ASP A 164 24.27 8.66 -0.72
N LYS A 165 23.48 7.59 -0.54
CA LYS A 165 23.82 6.50 0.36
C LYS A 165 24.96 5.64 -0.18
N GLU A 166 24.95 5.38 -1.47
CA GLU A 166 25.97 4.60 -2.16
C GLU A 166 27.32 5.31 -2.20
N GLN A 167 27.34 6.65 -2.14
CA GLN A 167 28.58 7.42 -2.04
C GLN A 167 29.29 7.29 -0.68
N LYS A 168 28.55 6.94 0.39
CA LYS A 168 29.11 6.82 1.74
C LYS A 168 30.08 5.64 1.85
N ARG A 169 31.29 5.88 2.40
CA ARG A 169 32.30 4.84 2.59
C ARG A 169 31.78 3.59 3.30
N GLY A 170 31.00 3.78 4.36
CA GLY A 170 30.42 2.66 5.11
C GLY A 170 29.45 1.78 4.29
N TYR A 171 28.72 2.36 3.32
CA TYR A 171 27.89 1.58 2.40
C TYR A 171 28.72 0.89 1.33
N LYS A 172 29.71 1.58 0.73
CA LYS A 172 30.60 0.99 -0.27
C LYS A 172 31.32 -0.25 0.23
N GLN A 173 31.71 -0.27 1.51
CA GLN A 173 32.40 -1.40 2.16
C GLN A 173 31.45 -2.41 2.83
N SER A 174 30.15 -2.15 2.81
CA SER A 174 29.19 -3.03 3.47
C SER A 174 28.96 -4.30 2.69
N ALA A 175 28.98 -5.45 3.38
CA ALA A 175 28.55 -6.72 2.83
C ALA A 175 27.05 -6.70 2.39
N ARG A 176 26.28 -5.68 2.81
CA ARG A 176 24.89 -5.46 2.37
C ARG A 176 24.78 -4.87 0.97
N ASN A 177 25.87 -4.31 0.44
CA ASN A 177 25.88 -3.79 -0.90
C ASN A 177 26.08 -4.93 -1.89
N LEU A 178 25.06 -5.20 -2.70
CA LEU A 178 25.10 -6.27 -3.69
C LEU A 178 26.23 -6.10 -4.70
N ALA A 179 26.69 -4.87 -4.95
CA ALA A 179 27.86 -4.60 -5.80
C ALA A 179 29.18 -5.22 -5.26
N ASN A 180 29.24 -5.56 -3.97
CA ASN A 180 30.37 -6.26 -3.37
C ASN A 180 30.28 -7.79 -3.48
N TRP A 181 29.16 -8.30 -3.99
CA TRP A 181 28.95 -9.73 -4.18
C TRP A 181 29.48 -10.15 -5.55
N HIS A 182 30.03 -11.32 -5.63
CA HIS A 182 30.45 -11.88 -6.92
C HIS A 182 29.22 -12.45 -7.64
N TYR A 183 28.96 -11.97 -8.84
CA TYR A 183 27.91 -12.51 -9.71
C TYR A 183 28.48 -13.37 -10.80
N ASP A 184 28.05 -14.62 -10.89
CA ASP A 184 28.43 -15.53 -11.99
C ASP A 184 27.27 -15.55 -13.01
N ASN A 185 27.57 -14.97 -14.19
CA ASN A 185 26.60 -14.89 -15.28
C ASN A 185 26.28 -16.24 -15.94
N LYS A 186 27.18 -17.25 -15.80
CA LYS A 186 26.95 -18.57 -16.41
C LYS A 186 25.95 -19.40 -15.59
N GLU A 187 26.04 -19.32 -14.28
CA GLU A 187 25.21 -20.08 -13.36
C GLU A 187 24.03 -19.24 -12.81
N ASP A 188 23.93 -17.97 -13.20
CA ASP A 188 22.98 -16.98 -12.65
C ASP A 188 22.95 -17.07 -11.11
N SER A 189 24.11 -16.78 -10.49
CA SER A 189 24.29 -16.98 -9.05
C SER A 189 25.08 -15.85 -8.42
N TYR A 190 24.83 -15.61 -7.14
CA TYR A 190 25.52 -14.63 -6.32
C TYR A 190 26.31 -15.31 -5.21
N THR A 191 27.54 -14.87 -4.99
CA THR A 191 28.37 -15.28 -3.86
C THR A 191 28.57 -14.08 -2.92
N HIS A 192 28.14 -14.24 -1.67
CA HIS A 192 28.33 -13.24 -0.62
C HIS A 192 29.82 -13.13 -0.27
N PRO A 193 30.36 -11.96 0.15
CA PRO A 193 31.76 -11.82 0.59
C PRO A 193 32.20 -12.80 1.69
N ASP A 194 31.25 -13.25 2.54
CA ASP A 194 31.52 -14.26 3.57
C ASP A 194 31.42 -15.73 3.08
N GLY A 195 31.22 -15.92 1.76
CA GLY A 195 31.26 -17.24 1.13
C GLY A 195 29.90 -17.93 0.92
N TRP A 196 28.79 -17.35 1.34
CA TRP A 196 27.48 -17.95 1.04
C TRP A 196 27.12 -17.84 -0.42
N TYR A 197 26.59 -18.92 -0.95
CA TYR A 197 26.26 -19.08 -2.36
C TYR A 197 24.75 -19.06 -2.56
N TYR A 198 24.25 -18.25 -3.52
CA TYR A 198 22.84 -18.07 -3.82
C TYR A 198 22.57 -18.37 -5.29
N ARG A 199 21.81 -19.39 -5.59
CA ARG A 199 21.42 -19.79 -6.96
C ARG A 199 20.08 -19.19 -7.34
N PHE A 200 19.93 -18.85 -8.61
CA PHE A 200 18.64 -18.48 -9.17
C PHE A 200 17.64 -19.63 -8.97
N HIS A 201 16.46 -19.29 -8.51
CA HIS A 201 15.40 -20.27 -8.31
C HIS A 201 14.22 -19.98 -9.23
N HIS A 202 13.67 -18.77 -9.23
CA HIS A 202 12.56 -18.37 -10.09
C HIS A 202 12.39 -16.87 -10.16
N THR A 203 11.69 -16.41 -11.20
CA THR A 203 11.22 -15.03 -11.31
C THR A 203 9.82 -14.93 -10.74
N LYS A 204 9.62 -14.00 -9.83
CA LYS A 204 8.33 -13.66 -9.26
C LYS A 204 7.79 -12.39 -9.91
N HIS A 205 6.60 -12.47 -10.49
CA HIS A 205 5.86 -11.30 -10.97
C HIS A 205 4.99 -10.75 -9.84
N GLN A 206 5.12 -9.48 -9.53
CA GLN A 206 4.34 -8.81 -8.48
C GLN A 206 3.73 -7.54 -9.05
N LYS A 207 2.41 -7.38 -8.87
CA LYS A 207 1.72 -6.13 -9.18
C LYS A 207 1.87 -5.12 -8.05
N THR A 208 2.11 -3.88 -8.40
CA THR A 208 2.05 -2.73 -7.49
C THR A 208 0.61 -2.31 -7.25
N GLN A 209 0.39 -1.32 -6.42
CA GLN A 209 -0.93 -0.73 -6.21
C GLN A 209 -1.48 0.01 -7.45
N THR A 210 -0.61 0.33 -8.42
CA THR A 210 -0.93 0.95 -9.71
C THR A 210 -1.07 -0.07 -10.83
N ASP A 211 -1.22 -1.37 -10.51
CA ASP A 211 -1.25 -2.50 -11.45
C ASP A 211 0.02 -2.68 -12.30
N PHE A 212 1.08 -1.92 -12.02
CA PHE A 212 2.37 -2.10 -12.68
C PHE A 212 2.99 -3.45 -12.31
N GLN A 213 3.44 -4.20 -13.30
CA GLN A 213 4.05 -5.52 -13.10
C GLN A 213 5.56 -5.37 -12.90
N GLN A 214 6.04 -5.80 -11.74
CA GLN A 214 7.46 -5.87 -11.42
C GLN A 214 7.95 -7.30 -11.52
N GLU A 215 9.15 -7.47 -12.08
CA GLU A 215 9.87 -8.74 -12.10
C GLU A 215 10.91 -8.76 -10.99
N ILE A 216 10.87 -9.80 -10.18
CA ILE A 216 11.78 -9.97 -9.05
C ILE A 216 12.43 -11.34 -9.18
N LYS A 217 13.72 -11.39 -9.42
CA LYS A 217 14.49 -12.64 -9.38
C LYS A 217 14.72 -13.06 -7.94
N ILE A 218 14.45 -14.31 -7.67
CA ILE A 218 14.57 -14.93 -6.34
C ILE A 218 15.71 -15.95 -6.40
N TYR A 219 16.67 -15.78 -5.50
CA TYR A 219 17.82 -16.67 -5.34
C TYR A 219 17.77 -17.31 -3.96
N TYR A 220 18.06 -18.60 -3.87
CA TYR A 220 18.12 -19.32 -2.60
C TYR A 220 19.56 -19.77 -2.31
N THR A 221 19.90 -19.84 -1.03
CA THR A 221 21.17 -20.42 -0.62
C THR A 221 21.09 -21.94 -0.49
N ASP A 222 22.17 -22.61 -0.85
CA ASP A 222 22.28 -24.07 -0.72
C ASP A 222 22.46 -24.51 0.76
N GLU A 223 22.95 -23.60 1.63
CA GLU A 223 23.20 -23.87 3.05
C GLU A 223 22.35 -22.94 3.95
N PRO A 224 21.07 -23.23 4.09
CA PRO A 224 20.14 -22.36 4.81
C PRO A 224 20.49 -22.16 6.28
N GLU A 225 21.09 -23.11 6.95
CA GLU A 225 21.38 -23.03 8.39
C GLU A 225 22.57 -22.13 8.73
N SER A 226 23.52 -21.99 7.82
CA SER A 226 24.72 -21.18 8.00
C SER A 226 24.60 -19.74 7.47
N ALA A 227 23.57 -19.45 6.66
CA ALA A 227 23.38 -18.15 6.08
C ALA A 227 22.95 -17.11 7.12
N PRO A 228 23.34 -15.81 6.96
CA PRO A 228 23.06 -14.77 7.93
C PRO A 228 21.56 -14.54 8.09
N GLN A 229 21.04 -14.79 9.27
CA GLN A 229 19.60 -14.69 9.59
C GLN A 229 19.11 -13.26 9.76
N LYS A 230 19.95 -12.24 9.79
CA LYS A 230 19.57 -10.85 10.08
C LYS A 230 20.09 -9.82 9.10
N GLY A 231 19.16 -9.12 8.47
CA GLY A 231 19.35 -7.70 8.14
C GLY A 231 19.93 -7.38 6.78
N LEU A 232 20.13 -8.34 5.94
CA LEU A 232 20.55 -8.15 4.57
C LEU A 232 19.34 -8.30 3.67
N TYR A 233 19.18 -8.17 2.57
CA TYR A 233 18.11 -8.31 1.59
C TYR A 233 17.17 -9.51 1.79
N MET A 234 17.13 -10.04 3.02
CA MET A 234 16.44 -11.27 3.38
C MET A 234 15.14 -10.96 4.09
N ASN A 235 14.06 -11.57 3.65
CA ASN A 235 12.81 -11.64 4.40
C ASN A 235 12.97 -12.47 5.68
N LYS A 236 12.20 -12.12 6.71
CA LYS A 236 12.14 -12.85 7.97
C LYS A 236 12.13 -14.37 7.76
N GLY A 237 13.20 -15.05 8.21
CA GLY A 237 13.29 -16.49 8.26
C GLY A 237 13.55 -17.21 6.94
N TYR A 238 13.83 -16.48 5.85
CA TYR A 238 14.14 -17.09 4.56
C TYR A 238 15.49 -16.63 4.05
N GLN A 239 16.26 -17.57 3.70
CA GLN A 239 17.57 -17.48 3.13
C GLN A 239 17.48 -17.25 1.63
N ASN A 240 16.71 -16.23 1.23
CA ASN A 240 16.59 -15.86 -0.16
C ASN A 240 17.01 -14.41 -0.40
N LEU A 241 17.69 -14.20 -1.51
CA LEU A 241 18.03 -12.92 -2.05
C LEU A 241 16.98 -12.53 -3.09
N LYS A 242 16.51 -11.29 -3.05
CA LYS A 242 15.61 -10.72 -4.04
C LYS A 242 16.33 -9.64 -4.82
N VAL A 243 16.43 -9.83 -6.11
CA VAL A 243 17.05 -8.88 -7.02
C VAL A 243 15.96 -8.36 -7.96
N LYS A 244 15.83 -7.04 -8.03
CA LYS A 244 15.05 -6.35 -9.06
C LYS A 244 16.03 -5.96 -10.16
N GLU A 245 15.72 -6.35 -11.37
CA GLU A 245 16.39 -5.82 -12.55
C GLU A 245 15.75 -4.46 -12.84
N CYS A 246 16.56 -3.39 -12.80
CA CYS A 246 16.16 -2.05 -13.22
C CYS A 246 16.75 -1.79 -14.60
#